data_f750cfaf761c2ad7a6058950a735fc2b
#
_entry.id   f750cfaf761c2ad7a6058950a735fc2b
#
_cell.length_a   1.000
_cell.length_b   1.000
_cell.length_c   1.000
_cell.angle_alpha   90.00
_cell.angle_beta   90.00
_cell.angle_gamma   90.00
#
_symmetry.space_group_name_H-M   'P 1'
#
loop_
_entity.id
_entity.type
_entity.pdbx_description
1 polymer ?
#
loop_
_entity_poly.entity_id
_entity_poly.type
_entity_poly.pdbx_seq_one_letter_code
_entity_poly.pdbx_strand_id
1 'polypeptide(L)'
;ENGTMEASIAAILHENGVFDVFPDEVLKQADAIPQQVDLASAGKRLDLRDKLIFTIDGDDAKDFDDAVSLEKLDNGHYLLGVHIADVSHYVTPDSPLDSEAFRRGTSVYFPGHVVPMLPFALSNGICSLNEGEDRLAFSCLMRLDENGEIRSYKFVKSVICSRVKGVYKEINALLEPPESETDADLTDLKTKYEAVLDQLPTMDELYRKRLVLRKARGGMDIESNEAKLVMDENGRCIDIVKRDRGTSECMIEEFMLLANQCAANAGRTNKAPFVYRVHEAPDAEKMEKLSATLLACGLNAKFKNPIPTQLELAALLDETRGQPIQIPVHTGILRSMQKARYA
;
A
#
# COMPACT_ATOMS: atom_id res chain seq x y z
N GLU A 1 -7.77 35.52 4.15
CA GLU A 1 -7.22 36.21 2.97
C GLU A 1 -7.42 35.32 1.75
N ASN A 2 -8.12 35.84 0.73
CA ASN A 2 -8.37 35.09 -0.50
C ASN A 2 -7.05 34.91 -1.28
N GLY A 3 -6.67 33.66 -1.58
CA GLY A 3 -5.55 33.34 -2.44
C GLY A 3 -4.39 32.60 -1.76
N THR A 4 -4.53 32.22 -0.49
CA THR A 4 -3.58 31.28 0.15
C THR A 4 -3.98 29.85 -0.13
N MET A 5 -3.03 28.91 -0.06
CA MET A 5 -3.28 27.50 -0.18
C MET A 5 -4.25 27.00 0.92
N GLU A 6 -4.08 27.49 2.14
CA GLU A 6 -4.97 27.20 3.28
C GLU A 6 -6.42 27.59 3.01
N ALA A 7 -6.65 28.80 2.43
CA ALA A 7 -7.99 29.22 2.05
C ALA A 7 -8.59 28.36 0.94
N SER A 8 -7.77 27.89 -0.01
CA SER A 8 -8.22 26.98 -1.07
C SER A 8 -8.55 25.59 -0.53
N ILE A 9 -7.72 25.05 0.37
CA ILE A 9 -8.01 23.78 1.07
C ILE A 9 -9.31 23.90 1.87
N ALA A 10 -9.47 24.97 2.67
CA ALA A 10 -10.67 25.19 3.46
C ALA A 10 -11.93 25.30 2.59
N ALA A 11 -11.85 25.94 1.42
CA ALA A 11 -12.96 26.00 0.47
C ALA A 11 -13.31 24.61 -0.08
N ILE A 12 -12.32 23.83 -0.50
CA ILE A 12 -12.52 22.46 -1.02
C ILE A 12 -13.12 21.56 0.07
N LEU A 13 -12.63 21.63 1.30
CA LEU A 13 -13.16 20.87 2.44
C LEU A 13 -14.63 21.23 2.68
N HIS A 14 -14.94 22.53 2.69
CA HIS A 14 -16.31 23.01 2.89
C HIS A 14 -17.26 22.57 1.79
N GLU A 15 -16.88 22.71 0.52
CA GLU A 15 -17.67 22.29 -0.64
C GLU A 15 -17.96 20.78 -0.65
N ASN A 16 -17.06 19.97 -0.10
CA ASN A 16 -17.20 18.52 -0.04
C ASN A 16 -17.75 18.02 1.31
N GLY A 17 -18.11 18.93 2.24
CA GLY A 17 -18.65 18.56 3.55
C GLY A 17 -17.63 17.81 4.43
N VAL A 18 -16.34 18.02 4.20
CA VAL A 18 -15.26 17.43 5.01
C VAL A 18 -14.91 18.37 6.16
N PHE A 19 -14.84 17.82 7.37
CA PHE A 19 -14.55 18.60 8.58
C PHE A 19 -13.11 18.32 9.04
N ASP A 20 -12.32 19.36 9.18
CA ASP A 20 -10.92 19.28 9.62
C ASP A 20 -10.81 19.07 11.14
N VAL A 21 -11.74 19.61 11.90
CA VAL A 21 -11.72 19.56 13.37
C VAL A 21 -12.48 18.33 13.89
N PHE A 22 -11.90 17.64 14.87
CA PHE A 22 -12.57 16.57 15.59
C PHE A 22 -13.48 17.12 16.71
N PRO A 23 -14.62 16.44 16.99
CA PRO A 23 -15.43 16.74 18.19
C PRO A 23 -14.64 16.55 19.48
N ASP A 24 -14.96 17.36 20.51
CA ASP A 24 -14.27 17.31 21.82
C ASP A 24 -14.34 15.92 22.48
N GLU A 25 -15.43 15.20 22.32
CA GLU A 25 -15.60 13.84 22.87
C GLU A 25 -14.63 12.83 22.22
N VAL A 26 -14.36 12.99 20.92
CA VAL A 26 -13.41 12.17 20.17
C VAL A 26 -11.99 12.46 20.63
N LEU A 27 -11.64 13.74 20.78
CA LEU A 27 -10.31 14.14 21.27
C LEU A 27 -10.08 13.66 22.69
N LYS A 28 -11.08 13.81 23.59
CA LYS A 28 -10.98 13.29 24.97
C LYS A 28 -10.79 11.78 25.01
N GLN A 29 -11.46 11.03 24.14
CA GLN A 29 -11.25 9.58 24.07
C GLN A 29 -9.85 9.25 23.54
N ALA A 30 -9.37 9.94 22.50
CA ALA A 30 -8.04 9.75 21.94
C ALA A 30 -6.94 10.05 22.97
N ASP A 31 -7.07 11.16 23.71
CA ASP A 31 -6.10 11.57 24.74
C ASP A 31 -6.07 10.62 25.95
N ALA A 32 -7.17 9.89 26.19
CA ALA A 32 -7.23 8.89 27.26
C ALA A 32 -6.52 7.57 26.91
N ILE A 33 -6.17 7.36 25.63
CA ILE A 33 -5.49 6.15 25.17
C ILE A 33 -3.99 6.27 25.50
N PRO A 34 -3.41 5.34 26.29
CA PRO A 34 -1.98 5.33 26.54
C PRO A 34 -1.16 5.22 25.24
N GLN A 35 -0.09 6.00 25.14
CA GLN A 35 0.79 5.98 23.95
C GLN A 35 1.85 4.85 24.02
N GLN A 36 1.77 3.99 25.02
CA GLN A 36 2.59 2.78 25.16
C GLN A 36 1.69 1.57 25.28
N VAL A 37 2.15 0.46 24.68
CA VAL A 37 1.42 -0.81 24.74
C VAL A 37 1.46 -1.39 26.14
N ASP A 38 0.29 -1.59 26.75
CA ASP A 38 0.16 -2.39 27.96
C ASP A 38 -0.13 -3.85 27.57
N LEU A 39 0.89 -4.69 27.69
CA LEU A 39 0.78 -6.12 27.38
C LEU A 39 -0.19 -6.87 28.30
N ALA A 40 -0.43 -6.38 29.51
CA ALA A 40 -1.35 -7.01 30.44
C ALA A 40 -2.81 -6.85 29.98
N SER A 41 -3.15 -5.71 29.41
CA SER A 41 -4.49 -5.41 28.88
C SER A 41 -4.68 -5.82 27.41
N ALA A 42 -3.58 -6.06 26.66
CA ALA A 42 -3.61 -6.36 25.24
C ALA A 42 -4.22 -7.74 24.88
N GLY A 43 -4.50 -8.58 25.88
CA GLY A 43 -5.02 -9.93 25.70
C GLY A 43 -3.96 -10.92 25.19
N LYS A 44 -4.43 -12.12 24.80
CA LYS A 44 -3.50 -13.15 24.30
C LYS A 44 -3.03 -12.80 22.89
N ARG A 45 -1.76 -12.45 22.75
CA ARG A 45 -1.11 -12.11 21.48
C ARG A 45 0.16 -12.95 21.26
N LEU A 46 0.50 -13.16 20.01
CA LEU A 46 1.78 -13.75 19.63
C LEU A 46 2.87 -12.69 19.74
N ASP A 47 3.89 -12.96 20.54
CA ASP A 47 5.06 -12.08 20.64
C ASP A 47 5.97 -12.30 19.43
N LEU A 48 6.15 -11.26 18.63
CA LEU A 48 7.00 -11.24 17.44
C LEU A 48 8.09 -10.16 17.53
N ARG A 49 8.30 -9.57 18.70
CA ARG A 49 9.26 -8.48 18.90
C ARG A 49 10.70 -8.88 18.60
N ASP A 50 11.04 -10.15 18.71
CA ASP A 50 12.37 -10.67 18.36
C ASP A 50 12.58 -10.88 16.87
N LYS A 51 11.51 -10.81 16.05
CA LYS A 51 11.62 -10.93 14.60
C LYS A 51 12.15 -9.64 13.97
N LEU A 52 12.85 -9.80 12.84
CA LEU A 52 13.25 -8.66 12.02
C LEU A 52 12.03 -8.16 11.23
N ILE A 53 11.32 -7.21 11.83
CA ILE A 53 10.15 -6.57 11.26
C ILE A 53 10.50 -5.12 11.03
N PHE A 54 10.11 -4.55 9.91
CA PHE A 54 10.34 -3.14 9.60
C PHE A 54 9.30 -2.59 8.64
N THR A 55 9.13 -1.29 8.67
CA THR A 55 8.24 -0.54 7.76
C THR A 55 9.03 -0.05 6.55
N ILE A 56 8.38 0.09 5.39
CA ILE A 56 8.94 0.78 4.22
C ILE A 56 7.85 1.68 3.65
N ASP A 57 8.08 3.01 3.66
CA ASP A 57 7.09 4.00 3.25
C ASP A 57 7.74 5.23 2.60
N GLY A 58 6.95 6.25 2.29
CA GLY A 58 7.44 7.55 1.85
C GLY A 58 8.30 8.24 2.90
N ASP A 59 9.18 9.14 2.47
CA ASP A 59 10.08 9.90 3.36
C ASP A 59 9.32 10.80 4.34
N ASP A 60 8.17 11.31 3.95
CA ASP A 60 7.28 12.19 4.71
C ASP A 60 6.19 11.45 5.51
N ALA A 61 6.12 10.12 5.41
CA ALA A 61 5.14 9.32 6.13
C ALA A 61 5.37 9.37 7.65
N LYS A 62 4.26 9.44 8.40
CA LYS A 62 4.20 9.44 9.87
C LYS A 62 3.22 8.41 10.43
N ASP A 63 2.37 7.87 9.58
CA ASP A 63 1.30 6.92 9.85
C ASP A 63 1.68 5.57 9.20
N PHE A 64 2.50 4.79 9.90
CA PHE A 64 2.98 3.49 9.41
C PHE A 64 1.93 2.42 9.71
N ASP A 65 1.08 2.12 8.74
CA ASP A 65 -0.02 1.17 8.88
C ASP A 65 0.42 -0.28 8.71
N ASP A 66 1.51 -0.52 7.98
CA ASP A 66 2.00 -1.84 7.66
C ASP A 66 3.52 -2.01 7.88
N ALA A 67 3.89 -3.21 8.26
CA ALA A 67 5.28 -3.65 8.38
C ALA A 67 5.42 -5.06 7.81
N VAL A 68 6.63 -5.42 7.42
CA VAL A 68 6.93 -6.70 6.81
C VAL A 68 8.07 -7.42 7.51
N SER A 69 8.07 -8.74 7.44
CA SER A 69 9.19 -9.59 7.82
C SER A 69 9.34 -10.74 6.84
N LEU A 70 10.56 -11.14 6.56
CA LEU A 70 10.84 -12.28 5.70
C LEU A 70 11.96 -13.14 6.30
N GLU A 71 11.75 -14.46 6.27
CA GLU A 71 12.75 -15.43 6.65
C GLU A 71 12.81 -16.51 5.56
N LYS A 72 13.99 -16.78 5.02
CA LYS A 72 14.22 -17.88 4.08
C LYS A 72 14.68 -19.11 4.87
N LEU A 73 13.96 -20.21 4.72
CA LEU A 73 14.25 -21.46 5.41
C LEU A 73 15.30 -22.30 4.64
N ASP A 74 15.97 -23.24 5.34
CA ASP A 74 16.98 -24.13 4.76
C ASP A 74 16.47 -24.95 3.56
N ASN A 75 15.17 -25.24 3.51
CA ASN A 75 14.54 -25.96 2.40
C ASN A 75 14.16 -25.05 1.22
N GLY A 76 14.57 -23.79 1.21
CA GLY A 76 14.28 -22.83 0.16
C GLY A 76 12.89 -22.17 0.24
N HIS A 77 12.06 -22.55 1.20
CA HIS A 77 10.76 -21.90 1.46
C HIS A 77 10.94 -20.55 2.15
N TYR A 78 9.88 -19.74 2.12
CA TYR A 78 9.84 -18.43 2.75
C TYR A 78 8.79 -18.40 3.84
N LEU A 79 9.08 -17.70 4.93
CA LEU A 79 8.10 -17.25 5.92
C LEU A 79 7.96 -15.75 5.79
N LEU A 80 6.89 -15.31 5.13
CA LEU A 80 6.55 -13.90 4.95
C LEU A 80 5.53 -13.49 6.02
N GLY A 81 5.84 -12.46 6.78
CA GLY A 81 4.92 -11.78 7.67
C GLY A 81 4.50 -10.44 7.11
N VAL A 82 3.21 -10.18 7.10
CA VAL A 82 2.61 -8.88 6.86
C VAL A 82 1.85 -8.49 8.11
N HIS A 83 2.26 -7.38 8.70
CA HIS A 83 1.81 -6.92 10.01
C HIS A 83 1.08 -5.60 9.84
N ILE A 84 -0.21 -5.57 10.12
CA ILE A 84 -1.05 -4.36 10.00
C ILE A 84 -1.35 -3.85 11.40
N ALA A 85 -1.29 -2.55 11.61
CA ALA A 85 -1.67 -1.91 12.87
C ALA A 85 -3.05 -2.38 13.33
N ASP A 86 -3.17 -2.90 14.59
CA ASP A 86 -4.44 -3.37 15.15
C ASP A 86 -5.27 -2.21 15.69
N VAL A 87 -5.69 -1.32 14.79
CA VAL A 87 -6.48 -0.12 15.09
C VAL A 87 -7.76 -0.48 15.86
N SER A 88 -8.38 -1.61 15.52
CA SER A 88 -9.61 -2.10 16.17
C SER A 88 -9.46 -2.45 17.65
N HIS A 89 -8.23 -2.54 18.16
CA HIS A 89 -7.98 -2.65 19.59
C HIS A 89 -8.29 -1.36 20.34
N TYR A 90 -8.03 -0.23 19.72
CA TYR A 90 -8.17 1.11 20.30
C TYR A 90 -9.50 1.77 19.92
N VAL A 91 -9.93 1.58 18.69
CA VAL A 91 -11.21 2.09 18.16
C VAL A 91 -12.25 0.98 18.31
N THR A 92 -12.98 1.03 19.43
CA THR A 92 -14.00 0.01 19.74
C THR A 92 -15.34 0.38 19.12
N PRO A 93 -16.16 -0.60 18.72
CA PRO A 93 -17.48 -0.35 18.13
C PRO A 93 -18.34 0.60 18.98
N ASP A 94 -19.11 1.45 18.33
CA ASP A 94 -20.05 2.41 18.91
C ASP A 94 -19.40 3.48 19.81
N SER A 95 -18.09 3.56 19.85
CA SER A 95 -17.37 4.63 20.56
C SER A 95 -17.40 5.97 19.79
N PRO A 96 -17.13 7.11 20.44
CA PRO A 96 -16.99 8.40 19.75
C PRO A 96 -15.94 8.35 18.62
N LEU A 97 -14.80 7.68 18.82
CA LEU A 97 -13.78 7.46 17.79
C LEU A 97 -14.33 6.66 16.60
N ASP A 98 -15.06 5.57 16.85
CA ASP A 98 -15.64 4.73 15.81
C ASP A 98 -16.69 5.49 15.00
N SER A 99 -17.60 6.18 15.68
CA SER A 99 -18.65 6.98 15.04
C SER A 99 -18.09 8.09 14.15
N GLU A 100 -17.03 8.77 14.62
CA GLU A 100 -16.38 9.83 13.86
C GLU A 100 -15.56 9.27 12.69
N ALA A 101 -14.83 8.16 12.89
CA ALA A 101 -14.11 7.48 11.83
C ALA A 101 -15.06 6.98 10.73
N PHE A 102 -16.20 6.42 11.11
CA PHE A 102 -17.24 6.00 10.17
C PHE A 102 -17.81 7.19 9.38
N ARG A 103 -18.06 8.33 10.04
CA ARG A 103 -18.54 9.56 9.40
C ARG A 103 -17.52 10.12 8.39
N ARG A 104 -16.24 10.12 8.72
CA ARG A 104 -15.15 10.58 7.83
C ARG A 104 -14.91 9.62 6.68
N GLY A 105 -14.94 8.33 6.93
CA GLY A 105 -14.77 7.24 5.96
C GLY A 105 -13.36 7.06 5.43
N THR A 106 -12.52 8.11 5.39
CA THR A 106 -11.13 8.09 4.91
C THR A 106 -10.35 9.28 5.44
N SER A 107 -9.02 9.23 5.39
CA SER A 107 -8.18 10.42 5.46
C SER A 107 -8.15 11.13 4.11
N VAL A 108 -7.98 12.45 4.12
CA VAL A 108 -7.87 13.28 2.91
C VAL A 108 -6.51 13.97 2.90
N TYR A 109 -5.76 13.76 1.83
CA TYR A 109 -4.40 14.25 1.70
C TYR A 109 -4.33 15.41 0.73
N PHE A 110 -3.77 16.54 1.18
CA PHE A 110 -3.39 17.68 0.37
C PHE A 110 -1.88 17.86 0.44
N PRO A 111 -1.27 18.57 -0.49
CA PRO A 111 0.13 18.95 -0.38
C PRO A 111 0.38 19.72 0.93
N GLY A 112 1.19 19.16 1.84
CA GLY A 112 1.53 19.77 3.11
C GLY A 112 0.43 19.79 4.20
N HIS A 113 -0.76 19.25 3.92
CA HIS A 113 -1.87 19.20 4.89
C HIS A 113 -2.63 17.87 4.79
N VAL A 114 -2.96 17.29 5.94
CA VAL A 114 -3.73 16.04 6.04
C VAL A 114 -4.93 16.26 6.94
N VAL A 115 -6.11 15.89 6.45
CA VAL A 115 -7.32 15.74 7.28
C VAL A 115 -7.46 14.27 7.62
N PRO A 116 -7.04 13.83 8.81
CA PRO A 116 -6.97 12.42 9.12
C PRO A 116 -8.34 11.84 9.47
N MET A 117 -8.54 10.54 9.18
CA MET A 117 -9.73 9.79 9.59
C MET A 117 -9.77 9.60 11.11
N LEU A 118 -8.62 9.42 11.75
CA LEU A 118 -8.44 9.27 13.19
C LEU A 118 -7.54 10.39 13.74
N PRO A 119 -7.72 10.83 15.00
CA PRO A 119 -6.80 11.79 15.62
C PRO A 119 -5.33 11.35 15.53
N PHE A 120 -4.41 12.29 15.38
CA PHE A 120 -2.97 12.01 15.25
C PHE A 120 -2.37 11.23 16.42
N ALA A 121 -2.95 11.33 17.63
CA ALA A 121 -2.56 10.49 18.76
C ALA A 121 -2.73 8.99 18.47
N LEU A 122 -3.65 8.62 17.57
CA LEU A 122 -3.79 7.25 17.09
C LEU A 122 -3.00 7.03 15.80
N SER A 123 -3.31 7.78 14.73
CA SER A 123 -2.76 7.50 13.40
C SER A 123 -1.25 7.62 13.31
N ASN A 124 -0.65 8.62 14.00
CA ASN A 124 0.80 8.84 14.02
C ASN A 124 1.44 8.35 15.34
N GLY A 125 0.62 8.06 16.35
CA GLY A 125 1.00 7.62 17.68
C GLY A 125 0.89 6.11 17.86
N ILE A 126 -0.02 5.70 18.77
CA ILE A 126 -0.10 4.30 19.25
C ILE A 126 -0.43 3.28 18.14
N CYS A 127 -1.13 3.66 17.06
CA CYS A 127 -1.42 2.78 15.93
C CYS A 127 -0.27 2.75 14.91
N SER A 128 0.54 3.81 14.80
CA SER A 128 1.65 3.83 13.86
C SER A 128 2.76 2.86 14.30
N LEU A 129 3.21 2.00 13.38
CA LEU A 129 4.24 0.98 13.64
C LEU A 129 5.64 1.59 13.69
N ASN A 130 5.82 2.56 14.60
CA ASN A 130 7.03 3.35 14.76
C ASN A 130 8.24 2.47 15.12
N GLU A 131 9.41 2.89 14.64
CA GLU A 131 10.68 2.23 14.93
C GLU A 131 11.01 2.21 16.42
N GLY A 132 11.44 1.06 16.91
CA GLY A 132 11.88 0.85 18.29
C GLY A 132 10.76 0.80 19.33
N GLU A 133 9.49 0.89 18.91
CA GLU A 133 8.36 0.89 19.82
C GLU A 133 7.53 -0.40 19.72
N ASP A 134 7.09 -0.91 20.87
CA ASP A 134 6.13 -2.02 20.90
C ASP A 134 4.80 -1.54 20.32
N ARG A 135 4.23 -2.32 19.39
CA ARG A 135 2.95 -2.03 18.75
C ARG A 135 2.08 -3.26 18.63
N LEU A 136 0.78 -3.05 18.77
CA LEU A 136 -0.20 -4.11 18.53
C LEU A 136 -0.48 -4.23 17.03
N ALA A 137 -0.38 -5.44 16.52
CA ALA A 137 -0.61 -5.71 15.12
C ALA A 137 -1.56 -6.90 14.91
N PHE A 138 -2.20 -6.91 13.75
CA PHE A 138 -2.89 -8.05 13.18
C PHE A 138 -2.04 -8.59 12.05
N SER A 139 -1.45 -9.75 12.26
CA SER A 139 -0.40 -10.29 11.39
C SER A 139 -0.93 -11.43 10.52
N CYS A 140 -0.65 -11.36 9.22
CA CYS A 140 -0.77 -12.46 8.28
C CYS A 140 0.60 -13.14 8.15
N LEU A 141 0.73 -14.35 8.69
CA LEU A 141 1.95 -15.14 8.60
C LEU A 141 1.77 -16.20 7.50
N MET A 142 2.56 -16.11 6.44
CA MET A 142 2.44 -16.92 5.23
C MET A 142 3.67 -17.79 5.05
N ARG A 143 3.46 -19.06 4.75
CA ARG A 143 4.53 -19.96 4.26
C ARG A 143 4.40 -20.09 2.75
N LEU A 144 5.44 -19.71 2.04
CA LEU A 144 5.54 -19.84 0.60
C LEU A 144 6.61 -20.89 0.26
N ASP A 145 6.44 -21.57 -0.87
CA ASP A 145 7.46 -22.48 -1.36
C ASP A 145 8.61 -21.75 -2.08
N GLU A 146 9.55 -22.51 -2.63
CA GLU A 146 10.70 -22.02 -3.37
C GLU A 146 10.35 -21.22 -4.63
N ASN A 147 9.14 -21.38 -5.15
CA ASN A 147 8.62 -20.63 -6.32
C ASN A 147 7.81 -19.39 -5.91
N GLY A 148 7.61 -19.18 -4.61
CA GLY A 148 6.82 -18.08 -4.08
C GLY A 148 5.31 -18.36 -4.05
N GLU A 149 4.85 -19.60 -4.19
CA GLU A 149 3.43 -19.95 -4.04
C GLU A 149 3.06 -20.16 -2.57
N ILE A 150 1.88 -19.64 -2.16
CA ILE A 150 1.39 -19.78 -0.80
C ILE A 150 1.01 -21.23 -0.54
N ARG A 151 1.63 -21.86 0.46
CA ARG A 151 1.33 -23.23 0.93
C ARG A 151 0.42 -23.24 2.16
N SER A 152 0.60 -22.27 3.03
CA SER A 152 -0.26 -22.09 4.21
C SER A 152 -0.17 -20.67 4.72
N TYR A 153 -1.20 -20.23 5.45
CA TYR A 153 -1.20 -18.95 6.14
C TYR A 153 -2.03 -19.01 7.42
N LYS A 154 -1.78 -18.06 8.31
CA LYS A 154 -2.60 -17.86 9.50
C LYS A 154 -2.64 -16.36 9.84
N PHE A 155 -3.78 -15.95 10.39
CA PHE A 155 -3.96 -14.62 10.98
C PHE A 155 -3.83 -14.73 12.49
N VAL A 156 -3.09 -13.81 13.09
CA VAL A 156 -2.89 -13.75 14.53
C VAL A 156 -2.86 -12.32 15.02
N LYS A 157 -3.43 -12.06 16.20
CA LYS A 157 -3.13 -10.85 16.95
C LYS A 157 -1.72 -10.97 17.50
N SER A 158 -0.89 -9.96 17.32
CA SER A 158 0.53 -9.98 17.70
C SER A 158 0.96 -8.70 18.40
N VAL A 159 2.13 -8.78 19.00
CA VAL A 159 2.93 -7.62 19.41
C VAL A 159 4.20 -7.64 18.59
N ILE A 160 4.53 -6.52 17.97
CA ILE A 160 5.71 -6.33 17.15
C ILE A 160 6.53 -5.15 17.63
N CYS A 161 7.79 -5.09 17.20
CA CYS A 161 8.65 -3.92 17.35
C CYS A 161 9.38 -3.72 16.01
N SER A 162 9.09 -2.62 15.31
CA SER A 162 9.77 -2.28 14.06
C SER A 162 11.24 -1.96 14.32
N ARG A 163 12.14 -2.58 13.56
CA ARG A 163 13.59 -2.41 13.76
C ARG A 163 14.16 -1.19 13.04
N VAL A 164 13.53 -0.80 11.94
CA VAL A 164 13.97 0.30 11.08
C VAL A 164 12.77 0.96 10.44
N LYS A 165 12.79 2.29 10.37
CA LYS A 165 11.92 3.05 9.49
C LYS A 165 12.55 3.05 8.08
N GLY A 166 12.06 2.17 7.19
CA GLY A 166 12.47 2.12 5.79
C GLY A 166 11.86 3.27 4.99
N VAL A 167 12.64 3.79 4.04
CA VAL A 167 12.21 4.81 3.08
C VAL A 167 12.35 4.23 1.68
N TYR A 168 11.27 4.27 0.88
CA TYR A 168 11.27 3.67 -0.46
C TYR A 168 12.48 4.08 -1.30
N LYS A 169 12.76 5.37 -1.39
CA LYS A 169 13.88 5.90 -2.17
C LYS A 169 15.22 5.32 -1.72
N GLU A 170 15.44 5.20 -0.41
CA GLU A 170 16.67 4.69 0.17
C GLU A 170 16.81 3.18 -0.05
N ILE A 171 15.71 2.42 0.10
CA ILE A 171 15.71 0.97 -0.16
C ILE A 171 15.92 0.70 -1.67
N ASN A 172 15.33 1.51 -2.56
CA ASN A 172 15.60 1.41 -3.99
C ASN A 172 17.09 1.62 -4.31
N ALA A 173 17.73 2.62 -3.69
CA ALA A 173 19.16 2.87 -3.86
C ALA A 173 20.03 1.70 -3.37
N LEU A 174 19.61 1.00 -2.32
CA LEU A 174 20.31 -0.20 -1.85
C LEU A 174 20.09 -1.41 -2.75
N LEU A 175 18.91 -1.56 -3.35
CA LEU A 175 18.59 -2.68 -4.25
C LEU A 175 19.15 -2.48 -5.66
N GLU A 176 19.07 -1.27 -6.18
CA GLU A 176 19.44 -0.87 -7.54
C GLU A 176 20.20 0.47 -7.48
N PRO A 177 21.48 0.47 -7.06
CA PRO A 177 22.25 1.71 -6.88
C PRO A 177 22.28 2.53 -8.17
N PRO A 178 21.82 3.79 -8.16
CA PRO A 178 21.91 4.66 -9.31
C PRO A 178 23.38 5.11 -9.55
N GLU A 179 23.75 5.31 -10.81
CA GLU A 179 25.11 5.76 -11.19
C GLU A 179 25.50 7.12 -10.56
N SER A 180 24.51 7.91 -10.13
CA SER A 180 24.70 9.21 -9.50
C SER A 180 25.06 9.18 -8.02
N GLU A 181 24.85 8.04 -7.33
CA GLU A 181 25.18 7.92 -5.92
C GLU A 181 26.67 7.63 -5.70
N THR A 182 27.21 8.25 -4.67
CA THR A 182 28.63 8.03 -4.29
C THR A 182 28.76 6.80 -3.39
N ASP A 183 29.97 6.23 -3.35
CA ASP A 183 30.27 5.13 -2.41
C ASP A 183 30.06 5.53 -0.94
N ALA A 184 30.19 6.82 -0.61
CA ALA A 184 29.94 7.36 0.73
C ALA A 184 28.44 7.34 1.06
N ASP A 185 27.57 7.81 0.14
CA ASP A 185 26.12 7.81 0.34
C ASP A 185 25.60 6.38 0.56
N LEU A 186 26.08 5.42 -0.23
CA LEU A 186 25.73 4.01 -0.07
C LEU A 186 26.24 3.42 1.24
N THR A 187 27.39 3.88 1.75
CA THR A 187 27.93 3.42 3.03
C THR A 187 27.06 3.88 4.19
N ASP A 188 26.62 5.13 4.16
CA ASP A 188 25.72 5.67 5.18
C ASP A 188 24.36 4.96 5.18
N LEU A 189 23.80 4.70 3.99
CA LEU A 189 22.57 3.93 3.86
C LEU A 189 22.74 2.49 4.40
N LYS A 190 23.82 1.80 4.05
CA LYS A 190 24.12 0.46 4.58
C LYS A 190 24.23 0.46 6.10
N THR A 191 24.81 1.48 6.69
CA THR A 191 24.92 1.64 8.14
C THR A 191 23.53 1.86 8.77
N LYS A 192 22.71 2.73 8.18
CA LYS A 192 21.34 2.98 8.63
C LYS A 192 20.48 1.71 8.61
N TYR A 193 20.62 0.90 7.57
CA TYR A 193 19.83 -0.30 7.35
C TYR A 193 20.52 -1.60 7.79
N GLU A 194 21.63 -1.53 8.54
CA GLU A 194 22.44 -2.70 8.95
C GLU A 194 21.59 -3.85 9.51
N ALA A 195 20.60 -3.52 10.35
CA ALA A 195 19.74 -4.53 10.99
C ALA A 195 18.90 -5.37 10.01
N VAL A 196 18.60 -4.85 8.82
CA VAL A 196 17.71 -5.48 7.83
C VAL A 196 18.36 -5.66 6.46
N LEU A 197 19.59 -5.20 6.29
CA LEU A 197 20.28 -5.17 5.00
C LEU A 197 20.35 -6.55 4.33
N ASP A 198 20.63 -7.60 5.10
CA ASP A 198 20.75 -8.97 4.59
C ASP A 198 19.39 -9.55 4.13
N GLN A 199 18.27 -8.95 4.55
CA GLN A 199 16.94 -9.40 4.12
C GLN A 199 16.52 -8.82 2.77
N LEU A 200 17.00 -7.63 2.40
CA LEU A 200 16.58 -6.93 1.19
C LEU A 200 16.77 -7.76 -0.09
N PRO A 201 17.91 -8.42 -0.34
CA PRO A 201 18.07 -9.28 -1.52
C PRO A 201 17.09 -10.46 -1.53
N THR A 202 16.80 -11.05 -0.37
CA THR A 202 15.83 -12.15 -0.25
C THR A 202 14.40 -11.68 -0.51
N MET A 203 14.07 -10.47 -0.08
CA MET A 203 12.76 -9.86 -0.34
C MET A 203 12.60 -9.56 -1.84
N ASP A 204 13.62 -9.03 -2.49
CA ASP A 204 13.61 -8.80 -3.95
C ASP A 204 13.53 -10.13 -4.72
N GLU A 205 14.26 -11.17 -4.29
CA GLU A 205 14.15 -12.51 -4.87
C GLU A 205 12.71 -13.05 -4.83
N LEU A 206 12.06 -12.96 -3.66
CA LEU A 206 10.68 -13.39 -3.51
C LEU A 206 9.74 -12.54 -4.36
N TYR A 207 9.90 -11.22 -4.36
CA TYR A 207 9.12 -10.30 -5.18
C TYR A 207 9.20 -10.67 -6.67
N ARG A 208 10.40 -10.89 -7.22
CA ARG A 208 10.58 -11.27 -8.63
C ARG A 208 9.90 -12.59 -8.97
N LYS A 209 9.93 -13.58 -8.10
CA LYS A 209 9.18 -14.83 -8.26
C LYS A 209 7.66 -14.58 -8.27
N ARG A 210 7.17 -13.74 -7.36
CA ARG A 210 5.76 -13.37 -7.29
C ARG A 210 5.31 -12.60 -8.54
N LEU A 211 6.15 -11.73 -9.06
CA LEU A 211 5.87 -11.00 -10.31
C LEU A 211 5.68 -11.95 -11.50
N VAL A 212 6.50 -13.00 -11.62
CA VAL A 212 6.34 -14.04 -12.64
C VAL A 212 4.97 -14.74 -12.50
N LEU A 213 4.61 -15.14 -11.28
CA LEU A 213 3.32 -15.78 -11.02
C LEU A 213 2.12 -14.84 -11.29
N ARG A 214 2.26 -13.56 -10.94
CA ARG A 214 1.25 -12.53 -11.21
C ARG A 214 1.04 -12.36 -12.72
N LYS A 215 2.11 -12.22 -13.50
CA LYS A 215 2.06 -12.13 -14.97
C LYS A 215 1.43 -13.37 -15.61
N ALA A 216 1.80 -14.56 -15.13
CA ALA A 216 1.24 -15.82 -15.64
C ALA A 216 -0.29 -15.94 -15.43
N ARG A 217 -0.85 -15.24 -14.42
CA ARG A 217 -2.29 -15.17 -14.14
C ARG A 217 -3.01 -14.04 -14.89
N GLY A 218 -2.29 -13.24 -15.68
CA GLY A 218 -2.82 -12.07 -16.38
C GLY A 218 -2.88 -10.81 -15.53
N GLY A 219 -2.03 -10.73 -14.50
CA GLY A 219 -1.86 -9.49 -13.73
C GLY A 219 -1.37 -8.38 -14.65
N MET A 220 -2.17 -7.31 -14.74
CA MET A 220 -1.86 -6.14 -15.55
C MET A 220 -1.02 -5.15 -14.75
N ASP A 221 0.04 -4.66 -15.37
CA ASP A 221 0.85 -3.57 -14.85
C ASP A 221 0.58 -2.33 -15.71
N ILE A 222 -0.35 -1.51 -15.24
CA ILE A 222 -0.74 -0.27 -15.91
C ILE A 222 0.04 0.86 -15.28
N GLU A 223 1.01 1.40 -16.02
CA GLU A 223 1.75 2.57 -15.60
C GLU A 223 0.81 3.77 -15.47
N SER A 224 0.63 4.28 -14.25
CA SER A 224 -0.01 5.57 -14.03
C SER A 224 1.07 6.63 -13.88
N ASN A 225 0.96 7.70 -14.69
CA ASN A 225 1.80 8.87 -14.50
C ASN A 225 1.22 9.69 -13.34
N GLU A 226 1.55 9.31 -12.11
CA GLU A 226 1.21 10.13 -10.94
C GLU A 226 2.15 11.34 -10.87
N ALA A 227 1.58 12.51 -10.64
CA ALA A 227 2.34 13.73 -10.42
C ALA A 227 2.61 13.92 -8.93
N LYS A 228 3.87 14.19 -8.58
CA LYS A 228 4.28 14.67 -7.25
C LYS A 228 4.48 16.18 -7.35
N LEU A 229 3.79 16.94 -6.49
CA LEU A 229 3.97 18.37 -6.38
C LEU A 229 5.20 18.65 -5.49
N VAL A 230 6.09 19.48 -5.98
CA VAL A 230 7.23 19.99 -5.21
C VAL A 230 6.83 21.34 -4.62
N MET A 231 6.81 21.41 -3.28
CA MET A 231 6.39 22.60 -2.56
C MET A 231 7.61 23.34 -2.01
N ASP A 232 7.57 24.68 -2.00
CA ASP A 232 8.54 25.50 -1.29
C ASP A 232 8.22 25.60 0.22
N GLU A 233 9.08 26.27 0.98
CA GLU A 233 8.91 26.49 2.43
C GLU A 233 7.65 27.29 2.79
N ASN A 234 7.07 28.01 1.83
CA ASN A 234 5.85 28.79 1.98
C ASN A 234 4.59 28.04 1.51
N GLY A 235 4.72 26.74 1.17
CA GLY A 235 3.63 25.93 0.68
C GLY A 235 3.18 26.28 -0.74
N ARG A 236 4.04 26.89 -1.59
CA ARG A 236 3.75 27.13 -3.01
C ARG A 236 4.31 26.00 -3.85
N CYS A 237 3.52 25.53 -4.80
CA CYS A 237 4.01 24.58 -5.78
C CYS A 237 5.03 25.26 -6.71
N ILE A 238 6.26 24.76 -6.68
CA ILE A 238 7.37 25.27 -7.50
C ILE A 238 7.70 24.37 -8.67
N ASP A 239 7.29 23.08 -8.61
CA ASP A 239 7.50 22.12 -9.70
C ASP A 239 6.48 20.98 -9.62
N ILE A 240 6.28 20.30 -10.75
CA ILE A 240 5.46 19.09 -10.87
C ILE A 240 6.32 18.02 -11.50
N VAL A 241 6.72 17.03 -10.71
CA VAL A 241 7.55 15.92 -11.17
C VAL A 241 6.76 14.64 -11.29
N LYS A 242 7.20 13.73 -12.16
CA LYS A 242 6.64 12.38 -12.19
C LYS A 242 7.03 11.65 -10.90
N ARG A 243 6.06 11.04 -10.24
CA ARG A 243 6.33 10.14 -9.14
C ARG A 243 6.94 8.85 -9.69
N ASP A 244 8.19 8.61 -9.41
CA ASP A 244 8.84 7.37 -9.75
C ASP A 244 8.37 6.28 -8.79
N ARG A 245 8.11 5.09 -9.35
CA ARG A 245 7.73 3.89 -8.63
C ARG A 245 8.84 2.87 -8.82
N GLY A 246 9.61 2.65 -7.78
CA GLY A 246 10.75 1.75 -7.80
C GLY A 246 10.40 0.31 -7.41
N THR A 247 11.43 -0.49 -7.29
CA THR A 247 11.33 -1.92 -6.92
C THR A 247 10.76 -2.11 -5.53
N SER A 248 11.11 -1.26 -4.55
CA SER A 248 10.63 -1.40 -3.18
C SER A 248 9.14 -1.13 -3.03
N GLU A 249 8.57 -0.13 -3.73
CA GLU A 249 7.13 0.13 -3.75
C GLU A 249 6.37 -1.05 -4.35
N CYS A 250 6.86 -1.59 -5.46
CA CYS A 250 6.25 -2.75 -6.12
C CYS A 250 6.34 -4.02 -5.25
N MET A 251 7.44 -4.18 -4.53
CA MET A 251 7.68 -5.30 -3.62
C MET A 251 6.70 -5.28 -2.44
N ILE A 252 6.54 -4.13 -1.78
CA ILE A 252 5.59 -3.97 -0.67
C ILE A 252 4.16 -4.17 -1.17
N GLU A 253 3.78 -3.58 -2.32
CA GLU A 253 2.47 -3.82 -2.93
C GLU A 253 2.20 -5.31 -3.13
N GLU A 254 3.15 -6.07 -3.67
CA GLU A 254 2.96 -7.51 -3.90
C GLU A 254 2.78 -8.27 -2.57
N PHE A 255 3.51 -7.92 -1.51
CA PHE A 255 3.35 -8.54 -0.19
C PHE A 255 1.99 -8.21 0.43
N MET A 256 1.51 -6.96 0.29
CA MET A 256 0.17 -6.57 0.71
C MET A 256 -0.91 -7.31 -0.09
N LEU A 257 -0.75 -7.47 -1.40
CA LEU A 257 -1.66 -8.24 -2.25
C LEU A 257 -1.75 -9.70 -1.80
N LEU A 258 -0.63 -10.32 -1.39
CA LEU A 258 -0.64 -11.68 -0.84
C LEU A 258 -1.46 -11.77 0.45
N ALA A 259 -1.25 -10.84 1.39
CA ALA A 259 -2.02 -10.79 2.64
C ALA A 259 -3.51 -10.57 2.38
N ASN A 260 -3.86 -9.67 1.45
CA ASN A 260 -5.23 -9.41 1.04
C ASN A 260 -5.90 -10.64 0.42
N GLN A 261 -5.17 -11.39 -0.42
CA GLN A 261 -5.66 -12.66 -0.98
C GLN A 261 -5.91 -13.70 0.11
N CYS A 262 -5.01 -13.81 1.10
CA CYS A 262 -5.20 -14.68 2.25
C CYS A 262 -6.44 -14.29 3.06
N ALA A 263 -6.65 -12.98 3.31
CA ALA A 263 -7.79 -12.47 4.04
C ALA A 263 -9.11 -12.76 3.31
N ALA A 264 -9.19 -12.48 2.02
CA ALA A 264 -10.35 -12.78 1.19
C ALA A 264 -10.65 -14.29 1.16
N ASN A 265 -9.60 -15.12 1.04
CA ASN A 265 -9.77 -16.56 1.07
C ASN A 265 -10.22 -17.09 2.45
N ALA A 266 -9.71 -16.50 3.54
CA ALA A 266 -10.17 -16.83 4.89
C ALA A 266 -11.65 -16.50 5.10
N GLY A 267 -12.10 -15.31 4.68
CA GLY A 267 -13.50 -14.91 4.72
C GLY A 267 -14.38 -15.89 3.95
N ARG A 268 -14.01 -16.22 2.71
CA ARG A 268 -14.75 -17.16 1.86
C ARG A 268 -14.81 -18.58 2.45
N THR A 269 -13.68 -19.10 2.91
CA THR A 269 -13.57 -20.48 3.42
C THR A 269 -14.37 -20.65 4.71
N ASN A 270 -14.34 -19.67 5.60
CA ASN A 270 -15.07 -19.69 6.86
C ASN A 270 -16.53 -19.22 6.72
N LYS A 271 -16.95 -18.79 5.52
CA LYS A 271 -18.28 -18.21 5.27
C LYS A 271 -18.61 -17.08 6.25
N ALA A 272 -17.58 -16.32 6.63
CA ALA A 272 -17.72 -15.19 7.54
C ALA A 272 -18.26 -13.96 6.79
N PRO A 273 -19.05 -13.10 7.44
CA PRO A 273 -19.31 -11.76 6.92
C PRO A 273 -17.99 -11.05 6.65
N PHE A 274 -17.78 -10.61 5.42
CA PHE A 274 -16.52 -10.04 4.99
C PHE A 274 -16.76 -9.01 3.89
N VAL A 275 -16.05 -7.92 3.91
CA VAL A 275 -16.15 -6.88 2.87
C VAL A 275 -15.10 -7.17 1.79
N TYR A 276 -15.56 -7.58 0.61
CA TYR A 276 -14.68 -7.82 -0.53
C TYR A 276 -14.60 -6.59 -1.41
N ARG A 277 -13.40 -6.27 -1.90
CA ARG A 277 -13.21 -5.32 -2.98
C ARG A 277 -13.11 -6.08 -4.29
N VAL A 278 -14.12 -5.92 -5.13
CA VAL A 278 -14.26 -6.69 -6.37
C VAL A 278 -14.12 -5.79 -7.60
N HIS A 279 -13.58 -6.37 -8.69
CA HIS A 279 -13.56 -5.78 -10.02
C HIS A 279 -14.39 -6.68 -10.93
N GLU A 280 -15.44 -6.12 -11.51
CA GLU A 280 -16.25 -6.83 -12.49
C GLU A 280 -15.60 -6.81 -13.87
N ALA A 281 -16.04 -7.73 -14.73
CA ALA A 281 -15.60 -7.74 -16.12
C ALA A 281 -15.98 -6.42 -16.82
N PRO A 282 -15.21 -5.98 -17.84
CA PRO A 282 -15.58 -4.86 -18.67
C PRO A 282 -16.94 -5.05 -19.31
N ASP A 283 -17.71 -3.97 -19.52
CA ASP A 283 -18.96 -4.04 -20.26
C ASP A 283 -18.71 -3.97 -21.79
N ALA A 284 -19.70 -4.45 -22.57
CA ALA A 284 -19.59 -4.54 -24.02
C ALA A 284 -19.39 -3.16 -24.69
N GLU A 285 -20.08 -2.11 -24.21
CA GLU A 285 -19.96 -0.76 -24.78
C GLU A 285 -18.54 -0.20 -24.58
N LYS A 286 -17.96 -0.42 -23.40
CA LYS A 286 -16.58 0.01 -23.12
C LYS A 286 -15.58 -0.75 -23.98
N MET A 287 -15.86 -2.02 -24.27
CA MET A 287 -15.00 -2.83 -25.15
C MET A 287 -15.07 -2.39 -26.61
N GLU A 288 -16.23 -1.93 -27.10
CA GLU A 288 -16.34 -1.32 -28.43
C GLU A 288 -15.49 -0.04 -28.51
N LYS A 289 -15.55 0.82 -27.50
CA LYS A 289 -14.72 2.03 -27.42
C LYS A 289 -13.22 1.71 -27.39
N LEU A 290 -12.82 0.68 -26.65
CA LEU A 290 -11.44 0.20 -26.64
C LEU A 290 -11.03 -0.29 -28.03
N SER A 291 -11.85 -1.10 -28.71
CA SER A 291 -11.59 -1.62 -30.05
C SER A 291 -11.39 -0.49 -31.05
N ALA A 292 -12.22 0.56 -30.98
CA ALA A 292 -12.08 1.75 -31.81
C ALA A 292 -10.76 2.49 -31.55
N THR A 293 -10.37 2.61 -30.28
CA THR A 293 -9.08 3.22 -29.90
C THR A 293 -7.90 2.42 -30.42
N LEU A 294 -7.93 1.09 -30.28
CA LEU A 294 -6.88 0.21 -30.79
C LEU A 294 -6.73 0.32 -32.29
N LEU A 295 -7.86 0.33 -33.04
CA LEU A 295 -7.86 0.49 -34.48
C LEU A 295 -7.27 1.85 -34.90
N ALA A 296 -7.62 2.94 -34.20
CA ALA A 296 -7.05 4.26 -34.43
C ALA A 296 -5.53 4.31 -34.19
N CYS A 297 -5.02 3.47 -33.24
CA CYS A 297 -3.60 3.29 -33.00
C CYS A 297 -2.90 2.35 -34.02
N GLY A 298 -3.63 1.85 -35.02
CA GLY A 298 -3.09 0.91 -36.03
C GLY A 298 -3.03 -0.55 -35.52
N LEU A 299 -3.62 -0.86 -34.38
CA LEU A 299 -3.68 -2.20 -33.83
C LEU A 299 -5.00 -2.88 -34.17
N ASN A 300 -4.92 -4.00 -34.89
CA ASN A 300 -6.07 -4.84 -35.15
C ASN A 300 -6.12 -6.00 -34.16
N ALA A 301 -6.35 -5.66 -32.87
CA ALA A 301 -6.44 -6.67 -31.81
C ALA A 301 -7.70 -7.51 -32.03
N LYS A 302 -7.52 -8.78 -32.32
CA LYS A 302 -8.59 -9.79 -32.41
C LYS A 302 -8.64 -10.56 -31.13
N PHE A 303 -9.59 -10.20 -30.26
CA PHE A 303 -9.86 -10.97 -29.06
C PHE A 303 -10.65 -12.24 -29.40
N LYS A 304 -10.40 -13.31 -28.65
CA LYS A 304 -11.13 -14.58 -28.84
C LYS A 304 -12.62 -14.48 -28.54
N ASN A 305 -12.96 -13.59 -27.59
CA ASN A 305 -14.33 -13.34 -27.16
C ASN A 305 -14.63 -11.83 -27.24
N PRO A 306 -15.90 -11.42 -27.27
CA PRO A 306 -16.31 -10.02 -27.23
C PRO A 306 -15.75 -9.26 -26.02
N ILE A 307 -15.60 -9.96 -24.88
CA ILE A 307 -14.93 -9.46 -23.69
C ILE A 307 -13.61 -10.22 -23.58
N PRO A 308 -12.46 -9.54 -23.74
CA PRO A 308 -11.14 -10.17 -23.62
C PRO A 308 -10.86 -10.64 -22.21
N THR A 309 -10.07 -11.68 -22.12
CA THR A 309 -9.53 -12.16 -20.85
C THR A 309 -8.47 -11.19 -20.30
N GLN A 310 -8.21 -11.26 -19.01
CA GLN A 310 -7.12 -10.49 -18.38
C GLN A 310 -5.75 -10.77 -19.06
N LEU A 311 -5.49 -12.02 -19.44
CA LEU A 311 -4.27 -12.41 -20.15
C LEU A 311 -4.14 -11.72 -21.52
N GLU A 312 -5.24 -11.61 -22.27
CA GLU A 312 -5.23 -10.91 -23.57
C GLU A 312 -4.97 -9.41 -23.40
N LEU A 313 -5.56 -8.79 -22.37
CA LEU A 313 -5.32 -7.37 -22.06
C LEU A 313 -3.89 -7.14 -21.54
N ALA A 314 -3.37 -8.01 -20.68
CA ALA A 314 -2.01 -7.94 -20.18
C ALA A 314 -0.98 -8.09 -21.34
N ALA A 315 -1.20 -9.02 -22.27
CA ALA A 315 -0.35 -9.20 -23.42
C ALA A 315 -0.32 -7.92 -24.31
N LEU A 316 -1.48 -7.28 -24.48
CA LEU A 316 -1.58 -6.04 -25.26
C LEU A 316 -0.85 -4.86 -24.58
N LEU A 317 -0.92 -4.77 -23.25
CA LEU A 317 -0.14 -3.79 -22.46
C LEU A 317 1.36 -4.00 -22.65
N ASP A 318 1.83 -5.25 -22.53
CA ASP A 318 3.24 -5.58 -22.69
C ASP A 318 3.73 -5.35 -24.13
N GLU A 319 2.93 -5.71 -25.14
CA GLU A 319 3.26 -5.49 -26.56
C GLU A 319 3.44 -4.01 -26.90
N THR A 320 2.63 -3.14 -26.29
CA THR A 320 2.66 -1.70 -26.59
C THR A 320 3.60 -0.89 -25.70
N ARG A 321 4.23 -1.53 -24.72
CA ARG A 321 5.17 -0.88 -23.80
C ARG A 321 6.38 -0.30 -24.55
N GLY A 322 6.72 0.96 -24.23
CA GLY A 322 7.82 1.69 -24.88
C GLY A 322 7.52 2.19 -26.30
N GLN A 323 6.33 1.91 -26.84
CA GLN A 323 5.93 2.41 -28.15
C GLN A 323 5.22 3.76 -28.06
N PRO A 324 5.19 4.58 -29.13
CA PRO A 324 4.48 5.86 -29.13
C PRO A 324 2.97 5.74 -28.85
N ILE A 325 2.38 4.56 -29.09
CA ILE A 325 0.96 4.25 -28.86
C ILE A 325 0.68 3.74 -27.44
N GLN A 326 1.69 3.61 -26.57
CA GLN A 326 1.52 3.10 -25.22
C GLN A 326 0.46 3.89 -24.45
N ILE A 327 0.57 5.21 -24.38
CA ILE A 327 -0.34 6.05 -23.58
C ILE A 327 -1.80 5.89 -23.99
N PRO A 328 -2.20 6.06 -25.29
CA PRO A 328 -3.58 5.90 -25.68
C PRO A 328 -4.09 4.47 -25.47
N VAL A 329 -3.28 3.44 -25.70
CA VAL A 329 -3.68 2.04 -25.51
C VAL A 329 -3.87 1.73 -24.03
N HIS A 330 -2.89 2.04 -23.17
CA HIS A 330 -2.98 1.81 -21.71
C HIS A 330 -4.15 2.58 -21.09
N THR A 331 -4.35 3.85 -21.50
CA THR A 331 -5.50 4.65 -21.05
C THR A 331 -6.82 4.07 -21.53
N GLY A 332 -6.87 3.60 -22.77
CA GLY A 332 -8.05 2.94 -23.35
C GLY A 332 -8.44 1.68 -22.58
N ILE A 333 -7.45 0.83 -22.24
CA ILE A 333 -7.66 -0.38 -21.43
C ILE A 333 -8.17 0.01 -20.03
N LEU A 334 -7.48 0.96 -19.35
CA LEU A 334 -7.89 1.40 -18.02
C LEU A 334 -9.33 1.93 -17.98
N ARG A 335 -9.73 2.74 -18.97
CA ARG A 335 -11.09 3.28 -19.09
C ARG A 335 -12.14 2.22 -19.43
N SER A 336 -11.74 1.13 -20.05
CA SER A 336 -12.64 0.01 -20.36
C SER A 336 -12.94 -0.86 -19.14
N MET A 337 -12.07 -0.85 -18.13
CA MET A 337 -12.27 -1.61 -16.90
C MET A 337 -13.42 -1.02 -16.07
N GLN A 338 -14.10 -1.88 -15.32
CA GLN A 338 -15.06 -1.44 -14.32
C GLN A 338 -14.31 -0.89 -13.10
N LYS A 339 -14.91 0.12 -12.43
CA LYS A 339 -14.38 0.58 -11.15
C LYS A 339 -14.53 -0.52 -10.11
N ALA A 340 -13.56 -0.59 -9.18
CA ALA A 340 -13.72 -1.45 -8.02
C ALA A 340 -14.96 -1.05 -7.22
N ARG A 341 -15.64 -2.05 -6.64
CA ARG A 341 -16.73 -1.85 -5.69
C ARG A 341 -16.58 -2.78 -4.49
N TYR A 342 -17.19 -2.42 -3.40
CA TYR A 342 -17.28 -3.28 -2.24
C TYR A 342 -18.54 -4.16 -2.32
N ALA A 343 -18.41 -5.43 -1.95
CA ALA A 343 -19.47 -6.41 -1.97
C ALA A 343 -19.35 -7.41 -0.79
#